data_6f17ef460f2724307ef0bec1f0588e8d
#
_entry.id   6f17ef460f2724307ef0bec1f0588e8d
#
_cell.length_a   1.000
_cell.length_b   1.000
_cell.length_c   1.000
_cell.angle_alpha   90.00
_cell.angle_beta   90.00
_cell.angle_gamma   90.00
#
_symmetry.space_group_name_H-M   'P 1'
#
loop_
_entity.id
_entity.type
_entity.pdbx_description
1 polymer ?
#
loop_
_entity_poly.entity_id
_entity_poly.type
_entity_poly.pdbx_seq_one_letter_code
_entity_poly.pdbx_strand_id
1 'polypeptide(L)'
;MLFRSTNFVNDQIELVKRQVGDKKVLLALSGGVDSSVVAALLLKAIGDKLVCVHVNHGLMRKGESEDVVEVFKNQLNANLVYVDATDRFLNKLADVEDPEQKRKIIGGEFIRVFEEEARKLDGIDFLAQGTIYPDIVESGTKTAKMVKSHHNVGGLPEDLQFELVEPLRQLFKDEVRACGVELGLPYDMVYRQPFPGPGLGVRCLGAITRDRLEAVRESDAILREEFKNAGLDKKVWQYFTVVPDFKIGRASCRER
;
A
#
# COMPACT_ATOMS: atom_id res chain seq x y z
N MET A 1 -23.32 6.05 -19.14
CA MET A 1 -22.15 5.79 -20.02
C MET A 1 -21.34 4.68 -19.36
N LEU A 2 -21.15 3.54 -20.03
CA LEU A 2 -20.35 2.46 -19.45
C LEU A 2 -18.87 2.89 -19.37
N PHE A 3 -18.24 2.72 -18.21
CA PHE A 3 -16.81 2.96 -18.04
C PHE A 3 -16.01 2.06 -18.99
N ARG A 4 -15.09 2.66 -19.75
CA ARG A 4 -14.16 1.93 -20.64
C ARG A 4 -12.74 2.18 -20.16
N SER A 5 -12.18 1.19 -19.46
CA SER A 5 -10.85 1.25 -18.86
C SER A 5 -9.76 1.61 -19.87
N THR A 6 -9.80 1.04 -21.07
CA THR A 6 -8.83 1.32 -22.15
C THR A 6 -8.78 2.80 -22.54
N ASN A 7 -9.95 3.41 -22.76
CA ASN A 7 -10.01 4.82 -23.13
C ASN A 7 -9.49 5.71 -22.01
N PHE A 8 -9.94 5.44 -20.77
CA PHE A 8 -9.49 6.18 -19.59
C PHE A 8 -7.97 6.08 -19.42
N VAL A 9 -7.40 4.88 -19.51
CA VAL A 9 -5.94 4.66 -19.38
C VAL A 9 -5.18 5.47 -20.44
N ASN A 10 -5.62 5.44 -21.71
CA ASN A 10 -4.98 6.20 -22.78
C ASN A 10 -5.07 7.72 -22.55
N ASP A 11 -6.24 8.22 -22.17
CA ASP A 11 -6.46 9.63 -21.86
C ASP A 11 -5.56 10.09 -20.70
N GLN A 12 -5.45 9.28 -19.63
CA GLN A 12 -4.59 9.59 -18.49
C GLN A 12 -3.10 9.54 -18.85
N ILE A 13 -2.66 8.61 -19.68
CA ILE A 13 -1.29 8.56 -20.17
C ILE A 13 -0.93 9.88 -20.87
N GLU A 14 -1.80 10.37 -21.75
CA GLU A 14 -1.55 11.62 -22.47
C GLU A 14 -1.62 12.86 -21.57
N LEU A 15 -2.50 12.86 -20.56
CA LEU A 15 -2.57 13.93 -19.55
C LEU A 15 -1.29 13.98 -18.71
N VAL A 16 -0.83 12.83 -18.20
CA VAL A 16 0.39 12.72 -17.41
C VAL A 16 1.61 13.16 -18.23
N LYS A 17 1.75 12.71 -19.47
CA LYS A 17 2.84 13.15 -20.36
C LYS A 17 2.91 14.67 -20.49
N ARG A 18 1.75 15.32 -20.68
CA ARG A 18 1.67 16.78 -20.80
C ARG A 18 1.97 17.50 -19.48
N GLN A 19 1.48 16.96 -18.36
CA GLN A 19 1.71 17.55 -17.04
C GLN A 19 3.18 17.45 -16.62
N VAL A 20 3.76 16.27 -16.77
CA VAL A 20 5.12 15.97 -16.27
C VAL A 20 6.20 16.49 -17.21
N GLY A 21 6.00 16.40 -18.54
CA GLY A 21 7.00 16.79 -19.52
C GLY A 21 8.31 16.01 -19.35
N ASP A 22 9.41 16.74 -19.17
CA ASP A 22 10.75 16.14 -18.98
C ASP A 22 11.18 15.96 -17.54
N LYS A 23 10.30 16.29 -16.60
CA LYS A 23 10.55 16.23 -15.15
C LYS A 23 10.38 14.82 -14.60
N LYS A 24 10.88 14.60 -13.36
CA LYS A 24 10.79 13.33 -12.66
C LYS A 24 9.63 13.29 -11.66
N VAL A 25 9.06 12.11 -11.51
CA VAL A 25 7.96 11.82 -10.59
C VAL A 25 8.41 10.83 -9.54
N LEU A 26 8.14 11.10 -8.28
CA LEU A 26 8.32 10.19 -7.15
C LEU A 26 7.00 9.54 -6.78
N LEU A 27 6.99 8.26 -6.49
CA LEU A 27 5.83 7.50 -6.05
C LEU A 27 6.18 6.63 -4.84
N ALA A 28 5.41 6.75 -3.75
CA ALA A 28 5.42 5.77 -2.67
C ALA A 28 4.63 4.53 -3.10
N LEU A 29 5.35 3.44 -3.41
CA LEU A 29 4.75 2.18 -3.85
C LEU A 29 4.50 1.28 -2.65
N SER A 30 3.32 1.39 -2.05
CA SER A 30 2.95 0.63 -0.83
C SER A 30 2.65 -0.86 -1.08
N GLY A 31 2.56 -1.29 -2.35
CA GLY A 31 2.06 -2.63 -2.72
C GLY A 31 0.53 -2.74 -2.69
N GLY A 32 -0.20 -1.69 -2.30
CA GLY A 32 -1.66 -1.60 -2.43
C GLY A 32 -2.10 -1.47 -3.89
N VAL A 33 -3.36 -1.82 -4.17
CA VAL A 33 -3.92 -1.78 -5.54
C VAL A 33 -3.76 -0.41 -6.17
N ASP A 34 -4.10 0.66 -5.45
CA ASP A 34 -4.11 2.02 -6.01
C ASP A 34 -2.70 2.48 -6.40
N SER A 35 -1.73 2.35 -5.49
CA SER A 35 -0.34 2.70 -5.78
C SER A 35 0.26 1.85 -6.90
N SER A 36 -0.14 0.58 -7.00
CA SER A 36 0.30 -0.33 -8.07
C SER A 36 -0.26 0.08 -9.43
N VAL A 37 -1.53 0.48 -9.49
CA VAL A 37 -2.15 0.96 -10.74
C VAL A 37 -1.56 2.30 -11.16
N VAL A 38 -1.31 3.23 -10.21
CA VAL A 38 -0.58 4.48 -10.49
C VAL A 38 0.80 4.19 -11.05
N ALA A 39 1.57 3.28 -10.42
CA ALA A 39 2.91 2.93 -10.89
C ALA A 39 2.88 2.39 -12.33
N ALA A 40 1.99 1.44 -12.62
CA ALA A 40 1.89 0.85 -13.96
C ALA A 40 1.47 1.88 -15.02
N LEU A 41 0.54 2.77 -14.69
CA LEU A 41 0.10 3.85 -15.58
C LEU A 41 1.24 4.85 -15.85
N LEU A 42 1.93 5.29 -14.79
CA LEU A 42 3.05 6.23 -14.92
C LEU A 42 4.23 5.61 -15.67
N LEU A 43 4.54 4.33 -15.48
CA LEU A 43 5.56 3.64 -16.26
C LEU A 43 5.24 3.67 -17.77
N LYS A 44 3.98 3.44 -18.15
CA LYS A 44 3.56 3.57 -19.55
C LYS A 44 3.62 5.01 -20.08
N ALA A 45 3.35 5.99 -19.22
CA ALA A 45 3.31 7.39 -19.61
C ALA A 45 4.71 8.02 -19.72
N ILE A 46 5.56 7.84 -18.71
CA ILE A 46 6.82 8.59 -18.55
C ILE A 46 8.06 7.71 -18.37
N GLY A 47 7.90 6.39 -18.30
CA GLY A 47 9.02 5.43 -18.28
C GLY A 47 10.02 5.71 -17.14
N ASP A 48 11.29 5.86 -17.49
CA ASP A 48 12.40 6.03 -16.55
C ASP A 48 12.35 7.31 -15.70
N LYS A 49 11.45 8.25 -16.02
CA LYS A 49 11.21 9.45 -15.21
C LYS A 49 10.44 9.16 -13.92
N LEU A 50 9.83 7.98 -13.81
CA LEU A 50 9.20 7.52 -12.59
C LEU A 50 10.23 6.87 -11.67
N VAL A 51 10.32 7.36 -10.43
CA VAL A 51 11.05 6.72 -9.34
C VAL A 51 10.05 6.19 -8.31
N CYS A 52 10.04 4.89 -8.10
CA CYS A 52 9.21 4.24 -7.09
C CYS A 52 10.02 3.97 -5.82
N VAL A 53 9.48 4.29 -4.66
CA VAL A 53 10.07 3.91 -3.36
C VAL A 53 9.14 2.92 -2.68
N HIS A 54 9.63 1.70 -2.44
CA HIS A 54 8.94 0.69 -1.64
C HIS A 54 9.62 0.52 -0.29
N VAL A 55 8.86 0.77 0.78
CA VAL A 55 9.33 0.62 2.15
C VAL A 55 8.76 -0.67 2.74
N ASN A 56 9.64 -1.65 2.97
CA ASN A 56 9.30 -2.81 3.78
C ASN A 56 9.41 -2.45 5.26
N HIS A 57 8.27 -2.26 5.91
CA HIS A 57 8.18 -1.93 7.33
C HIS A 57 8.04 -3.18 8.23
N GLY A 58 8.20 -4.38 7.67
CA GLY A 58 8.11 -5.64 8.40
C GLY A 58 6.70 -6.09 8.81
N LEU A 59 5.68 -5.28 8.55
CA LEU A 59 4.27 -5.57 8.88
C LEU A 59 3.45 -6.01 7.67
N MET A 60 4.12 -6.32 6.56
CA MET A 60 3.51 -6.83 5.34
C MET A 60 3.13 -8.30 5.49
N ARG A 61 2.22 -8.77 4.63
CA ARG A 61 1.93 -10.20 4.48
C ARG A 61 3.17 -10.97 4.00
N LYS A 62 3.14 -12.28 4.17
CA LYS A 62 4.20 -13.16 3.67
C LYS A 62 4.39 -13.00 2.16
N GLY A 63 5.61 -12.74 1.72
CA GLY A 63 5.98 -12.60 0.31
C GLY A 63 5.55 -11.29 -0.36
N GLU A 64 4.83 -10.40 0.33
CA GLU A 64 4.19 -9.25 -0.32
C GLU A 64 5.20 -8.19 -0.82
N SER A 65 6.27 -7.93 -0.09
CA SER A 65 7.32 -7.02 -0.54
C SER A 65 8.14 -7.61 -1.68
N GLU A 66 8.37 -8.91 -1.64
CA GLU A 66 9.05 -9.67 -2.69
C GLU A 66 8.22 -9.65 -3.98
N ASP A 67 6.90 -9.82 -3.90
CA ASP A 67 5.99 -9.72 -5.03
C ASP A 67 6.02 -8.32 -5.68
N VAL A 68 6.10 -7.26 -4.86
CA VAL A 68 6.24 -5.88 -5.38
C VAL A 68 7.54 -5.72 -6.15
N VAL A 69 8.66 -6.22 -5.60
CA VAL A 69 9.96 -6.15 -6.29
C VAL A 69 9.92 -6.97 -7.57
N GLU A 70 9.37 -8.18 -7.54
CA GLU A 70 9.28 -9.05 -8.71
C GLU A 70 8.48 -8.40 -9.84
N VAL A 71 7.30 -7.87 -9.53
CA VAL A 71 6.43 -7.25 -10.55
C VAL A 71 7.03 -5.95 -11.07
N PHE A 72 7.39 -5.03 -10.20
CA PHE A 72 7.76 -3.68 -10.64
C PHE A 72 9.21 -3.57 -11.09
N LYS A 73 10.16 -4.20 -10.40
CA LYS A 73 11.56 -4.13 -10.77
C LYS A 73 11.93 -5.12 -11.87
N ASN A 74 11.52 -6.40 -11.74
CA ASN A 74 11.99 -7.45 -12.63
C ASN A 74 11.13 -7.57 -13.89
N GLN A 75 9.80 -7.50 -13.77
CA GLN A 75 8.90 -7.68 -14.92
C GLN A 75 8.62 -6.34 -15.65
N LEU A 76 8.35 -5.25 -14.92
CA LEU A 76 8.03 -3.95 -15.50
C LEU A 76 9.24 -3.02 -15.64
N ASN A 77 10.42 -3.43 -15.20
CA ASN A 77 11.67 -2.67 -15.27
C ASN A 77 11.55 -1.24 -14.72
N ALA A 78 10.80 -1.08 -13.61
CA ALA A 78 10.65 0.21 -12.93
C ALA A 78 11.93 0.60 -12.20
N ASN A 79 12.22 1.90 -12.15
CA ASN A 79 13.25 2.44 -11.25
C ASN A 79 12.72 2.35 -9.81
N LEU A 80 12.99 1.22 -9.14
CA LEU A 80 12.49 0.89 -7.82
C LEU A 80 13.61 0.97 -6.77
N VAL A 81 13.46 1.89 -5.82
CA VAL A 81 14.24 1.96 -4.58
C VAL A 81 13.52 1.10 -3.53
N TYR A 82 14.17 0.01 -3.11
CA TYR A 82 13.69 -0.85 -2.03
C TYR A 82 14.38 -0.49 -0.73
N VAL A 83 13.59 -0.23 0.31
CA VAL A 83 14.09 0.13 1.65
C VAL A 83 13.59 -0.90 2.66
N ASP A 84 14.50 -1.65 3.26
CA ASP A 84 14.18 -2.48 4.42
C ASP A 84 14.29 -1.65 5.70
N ALA A 85 13.15 -1.30 6.26
CA ALA A 85 13.03 -0.55 7.51
C ALA A 85 12.42 -1.40 8.65
N THR A 86 12.40 -2.73 8.49
CA THR A 86 11.76 -3.68 9.41
C THR A 86 12.14 -3.42 10.86
N ASP A 87 13.44 -3.40 11.17
CA ASP A 87 13.92 -3.20 12.54
C ASP A 87 13.56 -1.82 13.09
N ARG A 88 13.60 -0.81 12.24
CA ARG A 88 13.26 0.58 12.60
C ARG A 88 11.80 0.70 13.04
N PHE A 89 10.87 0.09 12.31
CA PHE A 89 9.45 0.09 12.67
C PHE A 89 9.18 -0.77 13.90
N LEU A 90 9.72 -1.98 13.97
CA LEU A 90 9.49 -2.87 15.10
C LEU A 90 10.03 -2.31 16.42
N ASN A 91 11.18 -1.65 16.40
CA ASN A 91 11.75 -1.00 17.59
C ASN A 91 10.86 0.15 18.09
N LYS A 92 10.22 0.91 17.17
CA LYS A 92 9.30 1.98 17.56
C LYS A 92 7.94 1.49 18.05
N LEU A 93 7.58 0.26 17.69
CA LEU A 93 6.33 -0.38 18.10
C LEU A 93 6.50 -1.27 19.34
N ALA A 94 7.71 -1.37 19.88
CA ALA A 94 7.97 -2.12 21.11
C ALA A 94 7.07 -1.60 22.24
N ASP A 95 6.40 -2.52 22.95
CA ASP A 95 5.50 -2.25 24.09
C ASP A 95 4.28 -1.35 23.77
N VAL A 96 4.01 -1.07 22.49
CA VAL A 96 2.82 -0.32 22.07
C VAL A 96 1.65 -1.28 21.88
N GLU A 97 0.63 -1.17 22.75
CA GLU A 97 -0.54 -2.03 22.72
C GLU A 97 -1.72 -1.40 21.97
N ASP A 98 -1.93 -0.10 22.15
CA ASP A 98 -3.07 0.63 21.61
C ASP A 98 -3.03 0.68 20.05
N PRO A 99 -4.10 0.23 19.37
CA PRO A 99 -4.13 0.17 17.91
C PRO A 99 -4.00 1.53 17.22
N GLU A 100 -4.53 2.58 17.84
CA GLU A 100 -4.47 3.93 17.28
C GLU A 100 -3.05 4.52 17.42
N GLN A 101 -2.37 4.25 18.53
CA GLN A 101 -0.95 4.61 18.67
C GLN A 101 -0.08 3.85 17.67
N LYS A 102 -0.31 2.54 17.47
CA LYS A 102 0.38 1.78 16.43
C LYS A 102 0.21 2.42 15.06
N ARG A 103 -1.03 2.77 14.70
CA ARG A 103 -1.35 3.40 13.42
C ARG A 103 -0.60 4.73 13.24
N LYS A 104 -0.57 5.59 14.26
CA LYS A 104 0.13 6.86 14.24
C LYS A 104 1.64 6.69 14.10
N ILE A 105 2.23 5.75 14.85
CA ILE A 105 3.67 5.46 14.78
C ILE A 105 4.03 4.95 13.40
N ILE A 106 3.30 3.98 12.87
CA ILE A 106 3.55 3.40 11.55
C ILE A 106 3.44 4.46 10.46
N GLY A 107 2.37 5.26 10.46
CA GLY A 107 2.18 6.32 9.48
C GLY A 107 3.27 7.40 9.57
N GLY A 108 3.58 7.88 10.77
CA GLY A 108 4.61 8.90 10.97
C GLY A 108 6.02 8.40 10.60
N GLU A 109 6.34 7.14 10.89
CA GLU A 109 7.64 6.59 10.55
C GLU A 109 7.77 6.31 9.05
N PHE A 110 6.68 5.89 8.40
CA PHE A 110 6.65 5.74 6.94
C PHE A 110 6.98 7.06 6.24
N ILE A 111 6.38 8.17 6.67
CA ILE A 111 6.64 9.50 6.10
C ILE A 111 8.12 9.87 6.27
N ARG A 112 8.72 9.63 7.45
CA ARG A 112 10.15 9.93 7.70
C ARG A 112 11.08 9.12 6.79
N VAL A 113 10.84 7.81 6.68
CA VAL A 113 11.65 6.95 5.79
C VAL A 113 11.51 7.40 4.35
N PHE A 114 10.29 7.71 3.92
CA PHE A 114 10.03 8.19 2.56
C PHE A 114 10.71 9.53 2.29
N GLU A 115 10.65 10.47 3.24
CA GLU A 115 11.35 11.76 3.17
C GLU A 115 12.87 11.59 3.07
N GLU A 116 13.45 10.73 3.89
CA GLU A 116 14.89 10.43 3.86
C GLU A 116 15.33 9.90 2.49
N GLU A 117 14.51 9.04 1.86
CA GLU A 117 14.78 8.54 0.52
C GLU A 117 14.56 9.63 -0.55
N ALA A 118 13.48 10.41 -0.43
CA ALA A 118 13.21 11.52 -1.35
C ALA A 118 14.37 12.53 -1.40
N ARG A 119 14.98 12.83 -0.25
CA ARG A 119 16.13 13.76 -0.15
C ARG A 119 17.41 13.24 -0.80
N LYS A 120 17.54 11.93 -1.02
CA LYS A 120 18.67 11.32 -1.74
C LYS A 120 18.53 11.40 -3.26
N LEU A 121 17.34 11.76 -3.74
CA LEU A 121 16.98 11.77 -5.16
C LEU A 121 17.03 13.20 -5.69
N ASP A 122 17.81 13.43 -6.73
CA ASP A 122 17.93 14.72 -7.37
C ASP A 122 16.91 14.91 -8.49
N GLY A 123 16.40 16.14 -8.61
CA GLY A 123 15.55 16.56 -9.72
C GLY A 123 14.15 15.96 -9.71
N ILE A 124 13.58 15.69 -8.54
CA ILE A 124 12.18 15.31 -8.39
C ILE A 124 11.33 16.58 -8.29
N ASP A 125 10.38 16.74 -9.21
CA ASP A 125 9.45 17.88 -9.24
C ASP A 125 8.04 17.49 -8.84
N PHE A 126 7.67 16.22 -9.04
CA PHE A 126 6.31 15.72 -8.82
C PHE A 126 6.24 14.57 -7.82
N LEU A 127 5.15 14.54 -7.06
CA LEU A 127 4.78 13.41 -6.21
C LEU A 127 3.48 12.79 -6.74
N ALA A 128 3.54 11.50 -7.08
CA ALA A 128 2.35 10.77 -7.49
C ALA A 128 1.63 10.15 -6.28
N GLN A 129 0.30 10.22 -6.30
CA GLN A 129 -0.57 9.67 -5.25
C GLN A 129 -1.68 8.83 -5.85
N GLY A 130 -2.04 7.74 -5.15
CA GLY A 130 -3.13 6.85 -5.49
C GLY A 130 -4.50 7.32 -4.96
N THR A 131 -4.75 8.63 -4.91
CA THR A 131 -6.04 9.21 -4.51
C THR A 131 -7.13 8.74 -5.47
N ILE A 132 -8.23 8.25 -4.92
CA ILE A 132 -9.42 7.83 -5.68
C ILE A 132 -10.63 8.71 -5.32
N TYR A 133 -11.72 8.62 -6.08
CA TYR A 133 -12.88 9.50 -5.89
C TYR A 133 -13.51 9.44 -4.48
N PRO A 134 -13.66 8.26 -3.84
CA PRO A 134 -14.14 8.19 -2.45
C PRO A 134 -13.29 9.00 -1.47
N ASP A 135 -11.95 9.02 -1.63
CA ASP A 135 -11.05 9.78 -0.75
C ASP A 135 -11.34 11.29 -0.81
N ILE A 136 -11.76 11.78 -1.99
CA ILE A 136 -12.10 13.19 -2.18
C ILE A 136 -13.42 13.53 -1.49
N VAL A 137 -14.44 12.68 -1.66
CA VAL A 137 -15.76 12.87 -1.05
C VAL A 137 -15.65 12.84 0.47
N GLU A 138 -14.96 11.86 1.02
CA GLU A 138 -14.73 11.75 2.45
C GLU A 138 -13.91 12.92 3.02
N SER A 139 -12.99 13.47 2.24
CA SER A 139 -12.16 14.63 2.62
C SER A 139 -12.93 15.94 2.73
N GLY A 140 -14.11 16.06 2.12
CA GLY A 140 -14.96 17.24 2.16
C GLY A 140 -15.65 17.47 3.50
N THR A 141 -15.67 16.51 4.41
CA THR A 141 -16.26 16.65 5.75
C THR A 141 -15.23 17.15 6.77
N LYS A 142 -15.69 17.93 7.78
CA LYS A 142 -14.79 18.49 8.82
C LYS A 142 -14.00 17.43 9.60
N THR A 143 -14.50 16.20 9.66
CA THR A 143 -13.87 15.04 10.29
C THR A 143 -12.75 14.45 9.41
N ALA A 144 -12.78 14.66 8.12
CA ALA A 144 -11.86 14.11 7.13
C ALA A 144 -10.47 14.76 7.12
N LYS A 145 -10.30 15.97 7.68
CA LYS A 145 -8.96 16.54 7.87
C LYS A 145 -8.06 15.66 8.74
N MET A 146 -8.65 14.87 9.64
CA MET A 146 -7.93 13.92 10.51
C MET A 146 -7.62 12.59 9.81
N VAL A 147 -8.42 12.17 8.83
CA VAL A 147 -8.23 10.90 8.08
C VAL A 147 -7.20 11.06 6.96
N LYS A 148 -7.09 12.26 6.38
CA LYS A 148 -6.14 12.59 5.28
C LYS A 148 -4.67 12.37 5.61
N SER A 149 -4.28 12.40 6.87
CA SER A 149 -2.87 12.27 7.29
C SER A 149 -2.28 10.86 7.11
N HIS A 150 -3.10 9.86 6.73
CA HIS A 150 -2.69 8.45 6.77
C HIS A 150 -2.63 7.74 5.40
N HIS A 151 -3.23 8.32 4.37
CA HIS A 151 -3.20 7.77 3.01
C HIS A 151 -2.39 8.62 2.02
N ASN A 152 -2.08 9.85 2.39
CA ASN A 152 -1.32 10.76 1.55
C ASN A 152 -0.01 11.12 2.24
N VAL A 153 1.07 11.14 1.49
CA VAL A 153 2.38 11.67 1.87
C VAL A 153 2.31 13.21 2.11
N GLY A 154 1.12 13.72 2.47
CA GLY A 154 0.84 15.12 2.77
C GLY A 154 1.40 15.65 4.10
N GLY A 155 2.26 14.85 4.77
CA GLY A 155 3.03 15.26 5.94
C GLY A 155 4.51 15.50 5.62
N LEU A 156 4.87 15.61 4.34
CA LEU A 156 6.23 16.01 3.96
C LEU A 156 6.50 17.46 4.39
N PRO A 157 7.75 17.76 4.82
CA PRO A 157 8.16 19.10 5.18
C PRO A 157 7.95 20.14 4.07
N GLU A 158 7.73 21.39 4.44
CA GLU A 158 7.46 22.49 3.51
C GLU A 158 8.62 22.77 2.53
N ASP A 159 9.82 22.31 2.84
CA ASP A 159 11.00 22.42 1.97
C ASP A 159 11.02 21.37 0.84
N LEU A 160 10.22 20.29 0.95
CA LEU A 160 9.97 19.33 -0.11
C LEU A 160 8.67 19.68 -0.84
N GLN A 161 8.71 20.69 -1.70
CA GLN A 161 7.57 21.12 -2.49
C GLN A 161 7.50 20.33 -3.78
N PHE A 162 6.54 19.42 -3.87
CA PHE A 162 6.23 18.69 -5.09
C PHE A 162 4.87 19.11 -5.64
N GLU A 163 4.76 19.18 -6.97
CA GLU A 163 3.47 19.20 -7.62
C GLU A 163 2.84 17.80 -7.60
N LEU A 164 1.51 17.71 -7.43
CA LEU A 164 0.83 16.43 -7.32
C LEU A 164 0.41 15.87 -8.68
N VAL A 165 0.59 14.55 -8.85
CA VAL A 165 0.06 13.76 -9.97
C VAL A 165 -0.90 12.72 -9.40
N GLU A 166 -2.20 12.87 -9.65
CA GLU A 166 -3.27 12.02 -9.11
C GLU A 166 -4.12 11.41 -10.25
N PRO A 167 -3.60 10.45 -11.01
CA PRO A 167 -4.24 9.98 -12.22
C PRO A 167 -5.54 9.19 -11.99
N LEU A 168 -5.78 8.68 -10.77
CA LEU A 168 -6.95 7.88 -10.43
C LEU A 168 -8.06 8.68 -9.72
N ARG A 169 -7.89 9.99 -9.55
CA ARG A 169 -8.73 10.86 -8.72
C ARG A 169 -10.24 10.81 -9.04
N GLN A 170 -10.59 10.45 -10.27
CA GLN A 170 -11.98 10.40 -10.72
C GLN A 170 -12.60 9.01 -10.67
N LEU A 171 -11.84 7.99 -10.25
CA LEU A 171 -12.27 6.60 -10.29
C LEU A 171 -12.78 6.08 -8.96
N PHE A 172 -13.74 5.19 -9.04
CA PHE A 172 -14.12 4.29 -7.97
C PHE A 172 -13.20 3.05 -7.93
N LYS A 173 -13.20 2.34 -6.81
CA LYS A 173 -12.29 1.20 -6.58
C LYS A 173 -12.37 0.11 -7.64
N ASP A 174 -13.57 -0.19 -8.12
CA ASP A 174 -13.76 -1.21 -9.14
C ASP A 174 -13.25 -0.77 -10.51
N GLU A 175 -13.34 0.52 -10.82
CA GLU A 175 -12.77 1.12 -12.03
C GLU A 175 -11.24 1.12 -11.98
N VAL A 176 -10.65 1.40 -10.81
CA VAL A 176 -9.19 1.28 -10.58
C VAL A 176 -8.72 -0.15 -10.84
N ARG A 177 -9.44 -1.15 -10.36
CA ARG A 177 -9.13 -2.57 -10.63
C ARG A 177 -9.20 -2.89 -12.12
N ALA A 178 -10.25 -2.42 -12.80
CA ALA A 178 -10.37 -2.61 -14.25
C ALA A 178 -9.18 -1.98 -15.01
N CYS A 179 -8.73 -0.79 -14.61
CA CYS A 179 -7.52 -0.16 -15.16
C CYS A 179 -6.27 -0.98 -14.86
N GLY A 180 -6.15 -1.57 -13.66
CA GLY A 180 -5.02 -2.41 -13.29
C GLY A 180 -4.86 -3.63 -14.20
N VAL A 181 -5.97 -4.30 -14.51
CA VAL A 181 -5.99 -5.42 -15.46
C VAL A 181 -5.60 -4.96 -16.87
N GLU A 182 -6.15 -3.84 -17.34
CA GLU A 182 -5.83 -3.24 -18.65
C GLU A 182 -4.34 -2.86 -18.77
N LEU A 183 -3.74 -2.42 -17.67
CA LEU A 183 -2.32 -2.10 -17.59
C LEU A 183 -1.40 -3.33 -17.53
N GLY A 184 -1.97 -4.53 -17.41
CA GLY A 184 -1.25 -5.80 -17.39
C GLY A 184 -0.72 -6.22 -16.02
N LEU A 185 -1.23 -5.63 -14.94
CA LEU A 185 -0.89 -6.07 -13.59
C LEU A 185 -1.46 -7.48 -13.31
N PRO A 186 -0.75 -8.30 -12.51
CA PRO A 186 -1.24 -9.62 -12.13
C PRO A 186 -2.62 -9.54 -11.45
N TYR A 187 -3.52 -10.45 -11.84
CA TYR A 187 -4.89 -10.48 -11.32
C TYR A 187 -4.93 -10.56 -9.79
N ASP A 188 -4.11 -11.41 -9.20
CA ASP A 188 -4.04 -11.58 -7.74
C ASP A 188 -3.52 -10.32 -7.00
N MET A 189 -2.78 -9.45 -7.67
CA MET A 189 -2.37 -8.14 -7.14
C MET A 189 -3.53 -7.14 -7.19
N VAL A 190 -4.29 -7.11 -8.30
CA VAL A 190 -5.41 -6.17 -8.51
C VAL A 190 -6.64 -6.52 -7.66
N TYR A 191 -6.96 -7.83 -7.55
CA TYR A 191 -8.13 -8.34 -6.82
C TYR A 191 -7.80 -8.92 -5.44
N ARG A 192 -6.67 -8.48 -4.87
CA ARG A 192 -6.26 -8.91 -3.53
C ARG A 192 -7.27 -8.53 -2.46
N GLN A 193 -7.31 -9.33 -1.40
CA GLN A 193 -8.10 -9.04 -0.21
C GLN A 193 -7.73 -7.69 0.42
N PRO A 194 -8.69 -6.91 0.96
CA PRO A 194 -8.41 -5.68 1.68
C PRO A 194 -7.34 -5.88 2.76
N PHE A 195 -6.42 -4.94 2.83
CA PHE A 195 -5.33 -4.97 3.80
C PHE A 195 -5.23 -3.60 4.49
N PRO A 196 -5.19 -3.55 5.82
CA PRO A 196 -5.15 -2.28 6.53
C PRO A 196 -3.83 -1.55 6.30
N GLY A 197 -3.85 -0.21 6.27
CA GLY A 197 -2.64 0.61 6.12
C GLY A 197 -1.53 0.28 7.12
N PRO A 198 -1.83 0.07 8.43
CA PRO A 198 -0.84 -0.37 9.41
C PRO A 198 -0.37 -1.83 9.25
N GLY A 199 -0.80 -2.54 8.24
CA GLY A 199 -0.41 -3.92 7.98
C GLY A 199 -0.86 -4.90 9.06
N LEU A 200 -0.05 -5.93 9.28
CA LEU A 200 -0.29 -6.95 10.31
C LEU A 200 -0.18 -6.41 11.75
N GLY A 201 0.36 -5.21 11.94
CA GLY A 201 0.54 -4.61 13.27
C GLY A 201 -0.76 -4.43 14.06
N VAL A 202 -1.89 -4.17 13.39
CA VAL A 202 -3.22 -4.08 14.02
C VAL A 202 -3.92 -5.42 14.17
N ARG A 203 -3.36 -6.48 13.61
CA ARG A 203 -3.84 -7.87 13.76
C ARG A 203 -3.11 -8.62 14.88
N CYS A 204 -2.01 -8.06 15.41
CA CYS A 204 -1.44 -8.44 16.72
C CYS A 204 -2.14 -7.63 17.79
N LEU A 205 -3.06 -8.24 18.56
CA LEU A 205 -3.70 -7.58 19.69
C LEU A 205 -2.70 -7.53 20.87
N GLY A 206 -2.65 -6.38 21.57
CA GLY A 206 -1.58 -6.10 22.53
C GLY A 206 -0.25 -5.73 21.84
N ALA A 207 0.86 -5.75 22.55
CA ALA A 207 2.17 -5.38 22.02
C ALA A 207 2.61 -6.30 20.87
N ILE A 208 3.33 -5.73 19.89
CA ILE A 208 3.88 -6.49 18.76
C ILE A 208 5.21 -7.10 19.20
N THR A 209 5.29 -8.45 19.13
CA THR A 209 6.54 -9.19 19.26
C THR A 209 6.84 -9.91 17.95
N ARG A 210 8.10 -10.25 17.69
CA ARG A 210 8.49 -10.90 16.42
C ARG A 210 7.83 -12.25 16.22
N ASP A 211 7.74 -13.05 17.27
CA ASP A 211 7.09 -14.36 17.26
C ASP A 211 5.57 -14.25 17.03
N ARG A 212 4.91 -13.28 17.65
CA ARG A 212 3.48 -13.04 17.41
C ARG A 212 3.20 -12.49 16.02
N LEU A 213 4.05 -11.59 15.54
CA LEU A 213 3.95 -11.06 14.18
C LEU A 213 4.14 -12.18 13.14
N GLU A 214 5.09 -13.08 13.38
CA GLU A 214 5.30 -14.23 12.50
C GLU A 214 4.11 -15.20 12.55
N ALA A 215 3.55 -15.44 13.74
CA ALA A 215 2.34 -16.25 13.90
C ALA A 215 1.14 -15.68 13.12
N VAL A 216 0.94 -14.34 13.14
CA VAL A 216 -0.10 -13.68 12.31
C VAL A 216 0.22 -13.84 10.83
N ARG A 217 1.47 -13.66 10.42
CA ARG A 217 1.90 -13.73 9.03
C ARG A 217 1.71 -15.13 8.43
N GLU A 218 2.13 -16.15 9.15
CA GLU A 218 1.98 -17.54 8.72
C GLU A 218 0.52 -17.98 8.73
N SER A 219 -0.24 -17.67 9.79
CA SER A 219 -1.66 -18.01 9.85
C SER A 219 -2.49 -17.29 8.78
N ASP A 220 -2.18 -16.03 8.44
CA ASP A 220 -2.83 -15.31 7.32
C ASP A 220 -2.49 -15.97 5.97
N ALA A 221 -1.26 -16.44 5.79
CA ALA A 221 -0.85 -17.14 4.56
C ALA A 221 -1.61 -18.46 4.40
N ILE A 222 -1.67 -19.29 5.45
CA ILE A 222 -2.42 -20.56 5.47
C ILE A 222 -3.91 -20.30 5.20
N LEU A 223 -4.51 -19.33 5.90
CA LEU A 223 -5.92 -18.99 5.71
C LEU A 223 -6.23 -18.61 4.26
N ARG A 224 -5.39 -17.78 3.64
CA ARG A 224 -5.56 -17.38 2.23
C ARG A 224 -5.43 -18.55 1.27
N GLU A 225 -4.49 -19.45 1.52
CA GLU A 225 -4.30 -20.66 0.73
C GLU A 225 -5.53 -21.59 0.82
N GLU A 226 -6.04 -21.85 2.03
CA GLU A 226 -7.22 -22.68 2.25
C GLU A 226 -8.49 -22.07 1.62
N PHE A 227 -8.67 -20.75 1.72
CA PHE A 227 -9.79 -20.08 1.05
C PHE A 227 -9.71 -20.18 -0.47
N LYS A 228 -8.50 -20.06 -1.04
CA LYS A 228 -8.26 -20.24 -2.48
C LYS A 228 -8.55 -21.67 -2.92
N ASN A 229 -8.05 -22.66 -2.17
CA ASN A 229 -8.27 -24.08 -2.45
C ASN A 229 -9.76 -24.46 -2.38
N ALA A 230 -10.50 -23.85 -1.45
CA ALA A 230 -11.95 -24.05 -1.32
C ALA A 230 -12.79 -23.21 -2.30
N GLY A 231 -12.19 -22.34 -3.13
CA GLY A 231 -12.89 -21.44 -4.04
C GLY A 231 -13.75 -20.39 -3.32
N LEU A 232 -13.38 -20.02 -2.09
CA LEU A 232 -14.07 -19.05 -1.25
C LEU A 232 -13.45 -17.64 -1.33
N ASP A 233 -12.24 -17.51 -1.82
CA ASP A 233 -11.48 -16.27 -1.94
C ASP A 233 -12.20 -15.17 -2.75
N LYS A 234 -13.04 -15.56 -3.70
CA LYS A 234 -13.88 -14.67 -4.53
C LYS A 234 -15.31 -14.51 -4.03
N LYS A 235 -15.73 -15.32 -3.04
CA LYS A 235 -17.10 -15.32 -2.50
C LYS A 235 -17.19 -14.57 -1.17
N VAL A 236 -16.13 -14.57 -0.39
CA VAL A 236 -16.05 -13.91 0.90
C VAL A 236 -15.34 -12.58 0.74
N TRP A 237 -16.02 -11.49 1.09
CA TRP A 237 -15.51 -10.13 0.91
C TRP A 237 -14.21 -9.88 1.67
N GLN A 238 -14.13 -10.34 2.91
CA GLN A 238 -12.94 -10.17 3.75
C GLN A 238 -12.79 -11.30 4.75
N TYR A 239 -11.57 -11.81 4.89
CA TYR A 239 -11.18 -12.80 5.89
C TYR A 239 -9.74 -12.54 6.32
N PHE A 240 -9.43 -12.80 7.58
CA PHE A 240 -8.10 -12.55 8.15
C PHE A 240 -7.95 -13.26 9.50
N THR A 241 -6.71 -13.42 9.94
CA THR A 241 -6.35 -13.94 11.25
C THR A 241 -5.97 -12.81 12.20
N VAL A 242 -6.16 -13.05 13.48
CA VAL A 242 -5.77 -12.15 14.58
C VAL A 242 -5.09 -12.97 15.67
N VAL A 243 -3.98 -12.50 16.19
CA VAL A 243 -3.28 -13.15 17.31
C VAL A 243 -3.43 -12.28 18.57
N PRO A 244 -4.19 -12.74 19.57
CA PRO A 244 -4.38 -12.02 20.82
C PRO A 244 -3.24 -12.26 21.80
N ASP A 245 -3.08 -11.35 22.77
CA ASP A 245 -2.09 -11.43 23.84
C ASP A 245 -2.66 -12.12 25.10
N PHE A 246 -3.16 -13.33 24.92
CA PHE A 246 -3.55 -14.16 26.05
C PHE A 246 -3.26 -15.65 25.77
N LYS A 247 -2.99 -16.40 26.82
CA LYS A 247 -2.78 -17.84 26.74
C LYS A 247 -4.02 -18.57 27.21
N ILE A 248 -4.52 -19.50 26.39
CA ILE A 248 -5.59 -20.41 26.81
C ILE A 248 -4.94 -21.52 27.64
N GLY A 249 -5.42 -21.70 28.86
CA GLY A 249 -4.92 -22.76 29.76
C GLY A 249 -5.18 -24.17 29.19
N ARG A 250 -4.23 -25.08 29.38
CA ARG A 250 -4.29 -26.47 28.84
C ARG A 250 -5.41 -27.34 29.42
N ALA A 251 -6.10 -26.88 30.46
CA ALA A 251 -7.07 -27.71 31.21
C ALA A 251 -8.36 -28.01 30.45
N SER A 252 -8.77 -27.20 29.47
CA SER A 252 -10.06 -27.38 28.78
C SER A 252 -10.04 -28.32 27.57
N CYS A 253 -8.88 -28.80 27.13
CA CYS A 253 -8.76 -29.66 25.93
C CYS A 253 -8.67 -31.16 26.23
N ARG A 254 -8.75 -31.60 27.51
CA ARG A 254 -8.60 -33.04 27.87
C ARG A 254 -9.88 -33.77 28.26
N GLU A 255 -11.02 -33.09 28.29
CA GLU A 255 -12.29 -33.70 28.71
C GLU A 255 -13.37 -33.61 27.62
N ARG A 256 -13.07 -34.06 26.42
CA ARG A 256 -14.13 -34.45 25.46
C ARG A 256 -13.62 -35.54 24.51
#